data_902729ec2411d33cdaf378a811bc6eb3
#
_entry.id   902729ec2411d33cdaf378a811bc6eb3
#
_cell.length_a   1.000
_cell.length_b   1.000
_cell.length_c   1.000
_cell.angle_alpha   90.00
_cell.angle_beta   90.00
_cell.angle_gamma   90.00
#
_symmetry.space_group_name_H-M   'P 1'
#
loop_
_entity.id
_entity.type
_entity.pdbx_description
1 polymer ?
#
loop_
_entity_poly.entity_id
_entity_poly.type
_entity_poly.pdbx_seq_one_letter_code
_entity_poly.pdbx_strand_id
1 'polypeptide(L)'
;LQSSGAITLQDIEDEFGGTGSISLSEYYRNGTYVTSNNTSVPTSGTIDMADFYGAVKQFSFTISTNTKQANLNTLAVAAGWNGSDPIVVTIASGVYLWSDSTSSAGLIIPSNFNGLLTLTNNGYIIGKGGTGGLPGGNNGSAGGPAISNSATGVVLTNASGAFIAGGGGGGASARFGGGGGGAGGGTGGGNSNAPGGAGGAIGAAGSDGTSYSPPHSAAVGKGGGAGGSGGSDDDSGSDTGYTGGGGGGSIL
;
A
#
# COMPACT_ATOMS: atom_id res chain seq x y z
N LEU A 1 -14.33 12.16 25.47
CA LEU A 1 -14.81 12.47 26.82
C LEU A 1 -13.74 12.18 27.88
N GLN A 2 -13.79 12.84 29.03
CA GLN A 2 -12.88 12.62 30.16
C GLN A 2 -12.94 11.19 30.71
N SER A 3 -11.84 10.72 31.33
CA SER A 3 -11.74 9.37 31.88
C SER A 3 -12.21 9.27 33.35
N SER A 4 -12.52 10.40 34.01
CA SER A 4 -13.00 10.46 35.39
C SER A 4 -13.59 11.86 35.70
N GLY A 5 -14.34 11.98 36.77
CA GLY A 5 -14.98 13.21 37.16
C GLY A 5 -16.46 13.29 36.74
N ALA A 6 -17.06 14.47 36.75
CA ALA A 6 -18.45 14.63 36.35
C ALA A 6 -18.56 14.71 34.82
N ILE A 7 -19.39 13.88 34.22
CA ILE A 7 -19.82 13.99 32.82
C ILE A 7 -21.26 14.46 32.82
N THR A 8 -21.58 15.39 31.94
CA THR A 8 -22.92 15.88 31.72
C THR A 8 -23.47 15.36 30.40
N LEU A 9 -24.78 15.40 30.21
CA LEU A 9 -25.39 15.04 28.93
C LEU A 9 -24.93 15.99 27.80
N GLN A 10 -24.63 17.24 28.14
CA GLN A 10 -24.08 18.21 27.20
C GLN A 10 -22.68 17.82 26.73
N ASP A 11 -21.81 17.29 27.62
CA ASP A 11 -20.47 16.82 27.23
C ASP A 11 -20.59 15.67 26.24
N ILE A 12 -21.58 14.78 26.42
CA ILE A 12 -21.86 13.67 25.51
C ILE A 12 -22.35 14.19 24.14
N GLU A 13 -23.25 15.17 24.14
CA GLU A 13 -23.73 15.80 22.92
C GLU A 13 -22.60 16.53 22.18
N ASP A 14 -21.75 17.25 22.89
CA ASP A 14 -20.62 17.99 22.32
C ASP A 14 -19.60 17.03 21.65
N GLU A 15 -19.39 15.85 22.24
CA GLU A 15 -18.49 14.83 21.68
C GLU A 15 -19.10 14.10 20.47
N PHE A 16 -20.33 13.60 20.64
CA PHE A 16 -20.92 12.68 19.65
C PHE A 16 -21.88 13.37 18.68
N GLY A 17 -22.34 14.57 19.01
CA GLY A 17 -23.39 15.28 18.30
C GLY A 17 -24.79 14.90 18.80
N GLY A 18 -25.76 15.64 18.33
CA GLY A 18 -27.19 15.49 18.65
C GLY A 18 -27.96 16.71 18.16
N THR A 19 -29.29 16.66 18.17
CA THR A 19 -30.13 17.79 17.81
C THR A 19 -31.42 17.78 18.63
N GLY A 20 -31.77 18.94 19.21
CA GLY A 20 -33.00 19.10 19.98
C GLY A 20 -32.88 18.65 21.43
N SER A 21 -33.96 18.14 22.01
CA SER A 21 -33.94 17.57 23.36
C SER A 21 -33.31 16.18 23.30
N ILE A 22 -32.15 16.03 23.93
CA ILE A 22 -31.38 14.78 23.95
C ILE A 22 -31.67 13.95 25.20
N SER A 23 -31.54 12.64 25.07
CA SER A 23 -31.57 11.70 26.18
C SER A 23 -30.45 10.67 26.05
N LEU A 24 -29.99 10.09 27.17
CA LEU A 24 -28.95 9.04 27.15
C LEU A 24 -29.32 7.85 26.25
N SER A 25 -30.61 7.55 26.10
CA SER A 25 -31.09 6.44 25.27
C SER A 25 -30.80 6.59 23.77
N GLU A 26 -30.42 7.77 23.32
CA GLU A 26 -30.02 8.01 21.92
C GLU A 26 -28.55 7.63 21.66
N TYR A 27 -27.76 7.48 22.74
CA TYR A 27 -26.33 7.28 22.70
C TYR A 27 -25.89 5.82 22.95
N TYR A 28 -26.79 4.85 22.75
CA TYR A 28 -26.36 3.46 22.76
C TYR A 28 -25.29 3.19 21.70
N ARG A 29 -24.27 2.39 22.07
CA ARG A 29 -23.23 1.96 21.16
C ARG A 29 -23.82 1.22 19.94
N ASN A 30 -23.29 1.47 18.78
CA ASN A 30 -23.79 1.04 17.47
C ASN A 30 -25.11 1.70 17.05
N GLY A 31 -25.57 2.73 17.76
CA GLY A 31 -26.67 3.59 17.37
C GLY A 31 -26.22 4.70 16.41
N THR A 32 -27.01 5.77 16.38
CA THR A 32 -26.77 6.91 15.46
C THR A 32 -25.50 7.68 15.79
N TYR A 33 -25.17 7.83 17.07
CA TYR A 33 -24.13 8.74 17.52
C TYR A 33 -22.87 8.04 18.02
N VAL A 34 -22.99 6.92 18.75
CA VAL A 34 -21.85 6.25 19.39
C VAL A 34 -21.43 5.03 18.58
N THR A 35 -20.18 5.06 18.14
CA THR A 35 -19.56 4.02 17.30
C THR A 35 -19.11 2.79 18.10
N SER A 36 -18.83 1.70 17.41
CA SER A 36 -18.51 0.38 17.99
C SER A 36 -17.24 0.33 18.84
N ASN A 37 -16.33 1.29 18.68
CA ASN A 37 -15.08 1.38 19.45
C ASN A 37 -15.30 1.73 20.94
N ASN A 38 -16.45 2.32 21.31
CA ASN A 38 -16.79 2.72 22.67
C ASN A 38 -17.38 1.54 23.47
N THR A 39 -16.56 0.54 23.77
CA THR A 39 -17.01 -0.76 24.32
C THR A 39 -17.61 -0.68 25.73
N SER A 40 -17.33 0.37 26.49
CA SER A 40 -17.95 0.64 27.79
C SER A 40 -19.41 1.09 27.67
N VAL A 41 -19.78 1.74 26.56
CA VAL A 41 -21.17 2.16 26.33
C VAL A 41 -22.00 0.96 25.95
N PRO A 42 -23.15 0.67 26.64
CA PRO A 42 -23.98 -0.46 26.34
C PRO A 42 -24.68 -0.31 24.97
N THR A 43 -25.09 -1.44 24.38
CA THR A 43 -25.87 -1.45 23.13
C THR A 43 -27.38 -1.40 23.38
N SER A 44 -27.82 -1.64 24.61
CA SER A 44 -29.22 -1.59 25.05
C SER A 44 -29.31 -1.74 26.58
N GLY A 45 -30.46 -1.54 27.16
CA GLY A 45 -30.71 -1.73 28.59
C GLY A 45 -30.40 -0.48 29.41
N THR A 46 -29.83 -0.65 30.62
CA THR A 46 -29.45 0.50 31.45
C THR A 46 -28.23 1.18 30.85
N ILE A 47 -28.27 2.51 30.79
CA ILE A 47 -27.20 3.37 30.32
C ILE A 47 -27.08 4.55 31.28
N ASP A 48 -25.86 4.88 31.73
CA ASP A 48 -25.61 5.99 32.62
C ASP A 48 -24.40 6.82 32.18
N MET A 49 -24.15 7.94 32.87
CA MET A 49 -23.05 8.84 32.51
C MET A 49 -21.68 8.18 32.66
N ALA A 50 -21.53 7.22 33.54
CA ALA A 50 -20.25 6.56 33.79
C ALA A 50 -19.85 5.63 32.62
N ASP A 51 -20.79 5.15 31.84
CA ASP A 51 -20.52 4.34 30.64
C ASP A 51 -19.72 5.12 29.58
N PHE A 52 -19.77 6.45 29.65
CA PHE A 52 -19.12 7.34 28.69
C PHE A 52 -17.70 7.78 29.08
N TYR A 53 -17.15 7.32 30.21
CA TYR A 53 -15.78 7.65 30.55
C TYR A 53 -14.80 7.15 29.48
N GLY A 54 -14.00 8.09 28.93
CA GLY A 54 -13.04 7.81 27.88
C GLY A 54 -13.65 7.49 26.52
N ALA A 55 -14.99 7.60 26.36
CA ALA A 55 -15.64 7.44 25.08
C ALA A 55 -15.26 8.57 24.12
N VAL A 56 -15.03 8.23 22.86
CA VAL A 56 -14.57 9.16 21.81
C VAL A 56 -15.33 8.93 20.50
N LYS A 57 -15.62 10.02 19.81
CA LYS A 57 -16.16 9.96 18.47
C LYS A 57 -15.11 9.37 17.54
N GLN A 58 -15.52 8.42 16.70
CA GLN A 58 -14.65 7.82 15.69
C GLN A 58 -15.08 8.29 14.31
N PHE A 59 -14.14 8.84 13.56
CA PHE A 59 -14.35 9.16 12.16
C PHE A 59 -14.12 7.92 11.28
N SER A 60 -14.90 7.76 10.23
CA SER A 60 -14.68 6.68 9.27
C SER A 60 -14.93 7.14 7.84
N PHE A 61 -14.10 6.68 6.91
CA PHE A 61 -14.34 6.89 5.49
C PHE A 61 -13.75 5.76 4.64
N THR A 62 -14.23 5.68 3.40
CA THR A 62 -13.78 4.68 2.44
C THR A 62 -13.10 5.36 1.25
N ILE A 63 -11.89 4.91 0.92
CA ILE A 63 -11.21 5.27 -0.33
C ILE A 63 -11.80 4.38 -1.42
N SER A 64 -12.60 4.97 -2.32
CA SER A 64 -13.35 4.27 -3.37
C SER A 64 -12.83 4.56 -4.78
N THR A 65 -11.80 5.40 -4.93
CA THR A 65 -11.23 5.78 -6.22
C THR A 65 -9.75 5.46 -6.30
N ASN A 66 -9.31 5.04 -7.49
CA ASN A 66 -7.89 4.84 -7.77
C ASN A 66 -7.11 6.14 -7.56
N THR A 67 -6.08 6.11 -6.73
CA THR A 67 -5.34 7.30 -6.34
C THR A 67 -3.83 7.07 -6.43
N LYS A 68 -3.18 7.96 -7.16
CA LYS A 68 -1.72 7.97 -7.27
C LYS A 68 -1.09 8.66 -6.06
N GLN A 69 -0.07 8.00 -5.45
CA GLN A 69 0.68 8.57 -4.32
C GLN A 69 -0.27 9.10 -3.24
N ALA A 70 -1.21 8.24 -2.84
CA ALA A 70 -2.31 8.59 -1.94
C ALA A 70 -1.78 9.08 -0.58
N ASN A 71 -1.86 10.38 -0.32
CA ASN A 71 -1.57 10.93 1.00
C ASN A 71 -2.82 10.80 1.87
N LEU A 72 -2.73 9.96 2.90
CA LEU A 72 -3.89 9.62 3.73
C LEU A 72 -4.47 10.85 4.46
N ASN A 73 -3.62 11.77 4.91
CA ASN A 73 -4.10 12.99 5.57
C ASN A 73 -4.92 13.86 4.61
N THR A 74 -4.46 14.04 3.38
CA THR A 74 -5.20 14.81 2.37
C THR A 74 -6.57 14.19 2.10
N LEU A 75 -6.64 12.87 1.99
CA LEU A 75 -7.89 12.15 1.75
C LEU A 75 -8.83 12.22 2.97
N ALA A 76 -8.30 12.04 4.18
CA ALA A 76 -9.08 12.09 5.42
C ALA A 76 -9.68 13.47 5.68
N VAL A 77 -8.88 14.53 5.53
CA VAL A 77 -9.35 15.92 5.68
C VAL A 77 -10.38 16.28 4.61
N ALA A 78 -10.16 15.86 3.35
CA ALA A 78 -11.14 16.05 2.29
C ALA A 78 -12.47 15.31 2.56
N ALA A 79 -12.43 14.19 3.29
CA ALA A 79 -13.60 13.45 3.73
C ALA A 79 -14.27 14.06 4.99
N GLY A 80 -13.66 15.05 5.64
CA GLY A 80 -14.19 15.76 6.80
C GLY A 80 -13.56 15.40 8.15
N TRP A 81 -12.41 14.66 8.17
CA TRP A 81 -11.70 14.37 9.41
C TRP A 81 -11.11 15.64 10.04
N ASN A 82 -11.28 15.78 11.34
CA ASN A 82 -10.82 16.97 12.11
C ASN A 82 -9.33 16.93 12.48
N GLY A 83 -8.63 15.82 12.21
CA GLY A 83 -7.19 15.65 12.48
C GLY A 83 -6.85 15.13 13.87
N SER A 84 -7.83 14.88 14.74
CA SER A 84 -7.61 14.47 16.14
C SER A 84 -8.40 13.24 16.57
N ASP A 85 -9.57 12.99 15.99
CA ASP A 85 -10.39 11.82 16.35
C ASP A 85 -9.75 10.53 15.88
N PRO A 86 -9.94 9.41 16.59
CA PRO A 86 -9.66 8.08 16.05
C PRO A 86 -10.33 7.87 14.71
N ILE A 87 -9.59 7.28 13.76
CA ILE A 87 -10.03 7.17 12.39
C ILE A 87 -9.96 5.74 11.88
N VAL A 88 -11.04 5.28 11.25
CA VAL A 88 -11.12 4.02 10.52
C VAL A 88 -11.17 4.29 9.04
N VAL A 89 -10.21 3.74 8.32
CA VAL A 89 -10.11 3.90 6.86
C VAL A 89 -10.26 2.54 6.21
N THR A 90 -11.10 2.48 5.19
CA THR A 90 -11.23 1.29 4.35
C THR A 90 -10.83 1.62 2.92
N ILE A 91 -9.92 0.85 2.35
CA ILE A 91 -9.67 0.88 0.91
C ILE A 91 -10.62 -0.13 0.29
N ALA A 92 -11.48 0.32 -0.62
CA ALA A 92 -12.51 -0.53 -1.25
C ALA A 92 -11.87 -1.61 -2.14
N SER A 93 -12.59 -2.72 -2.31
CA SER A 93 -12.18 -3.78 -3.23
C SER A 93 -12.03 -3.25 -4.65
N GLY A 94 -10.97 -3.68 -5.33
CA GLY A 94 -10.65 -3.26 -6.69
C GLY A 94 -10.01 -1.86 -6.81
N VAL A 95 -9.87 -1.11 -5.71
CA VAL A 95 -9.20 0.20 -5.71
C VAL A 95 -7.70 0.04 -5.68
N TYR A 96 -7.00 0.84 -6.48
CA TYR A 96 -5.55 0.90 -6.57
C TYR A 96 -5.02 2.19 -5.94
N LEU A 97 -4.17 2.06 -4.91
CA LEU A 97 -3.29 3.11 -4.44
C LEU A 97 -1.89 2.81 -4.95
N TRP A 98 -1.36 3.64 -5.84
CA TRP A 98 -0.15 3.31 -6.59
C TRP A 98 0.83 4.47 -6.71
N SER A 99 2.08 4.17 -7.03
CA SER A 99 3.11 5.18 -7.30
C SER A 99 3.67 5.05 -8.71
N ASP A 100 3.96 6.18 -9.33
CA ASP A 100 4.72 6.29 -10.58
C ASP A 100 6.19 6.71 -10.36
N SER A 101 6.61 6.75 -9.10
CA SER A 101 7.98 7.09 -8.69
C SER A 101 8.54 6.06 -7.73
N THR A 102 9.79 5.64 -7.91
CA THR A 102 10.49 4.73 -7.00
C THR A 102 10.86 5.39 -5.67
N SER A 103 10.85 6.72 -5.60
CA SER A 103 11.11 7.49 -4.39
C SER A 103 9.85 7.84 -3.58
N SER A 104 8.66 7.51 -4.07
CA SER A 104 7.39 7.77 -3.40
C SER A 104 6.58 6.48 -3.25
N ALA A 105 5.80 6.38 -2.18
CA ALA A 105 4.93 5.22 -1.94
C ALA A 105 3.57 5.34 -2.66
N GLY A 106 2.91 4.19 -2.86
CA GLY A 106 1.52 4.15 -3.30
C GLY A 106 0.57 4.75 -2.26
N LEU A 107 0.83 4.44 -0.96
CA LEU A 107 0.13 5.03 0.19
C LEU A 107 1.13 5.71 1.12
N ILE A 108 0.84 6.94 1.53
CA ILE A 108 1.64 7.73 2.46
C ILE A 108 0.81 7.98 3.72
N ILE A 109 1.32 7.53 4.87
CA ILE A 109 0.70 7.69 6.20
C ILE A 109 1.58 8.63 7.02
N PRO A 110 1.22 9.92 7.15
CA PRO A 110 1.97 10.89 7.94
C PRO A 110 1.85 10.65 9.46
N SER A 111 2.74 11.29 10.23
CA SER A 111 2.84 11.11 11.69
C SER A 111 1.65 11.66 12.49
N ASN A 112 0.80 12.51 11.90
CA ASN A 112 -0.41 13.00 12.57
C ASN A 112 -1.46 11.92 12.84
N PHE A 113 -1.27 10.69 12.33
CA PHE A 113 -2.09 9.51 12.65
C PHE A 113 -1.59 8.68 13.84
N ASN A 114 -0.60 9.15 14.60
CA ASN A 114 -0.05 8.42 15.74
C ASN A 114 -1.13 7.92 16.71
N GLY A 115 -1.27 6.59 16.84
CA GLY A 115 -2.25 5.95 17.73
C GLY A 115 -3.72 6.10 17.33
N LEU A 116 -4.02 6.74 16.20
CA LEU A 116 -5.40 7.05 15.80
C LEU A 116 -5.93 6.15 14.67
N LEU A 117 -5.05 5.57 13.85
CA LEU A 117 -5.43 4.94 12.59
C LEU A 117 -5.66 3.44 12.70
N THR A 118 -6.86 3.02 12.30
CA THR A 118 -7.16 1.65 11.89
C THR A 118 -7.43 1.63 10.39
N LEU A 119 -6.63 0.88 9.62
CA LEU A 119 -6.71 0.81 8.16
C LEU A 119 -7.02 -0.62 7.72
N THR A 120 -8.09 -0.79 6.95
CA THR A 120 -8.44 -2.06 6.30
C THR A 120 -8.22 -1.93 4.80
N ASN A 121 -7.33 -2.74 4.25
CA ASN A 121 -7.11 -2.82 2.81
C ASN A 121 -7.91 -3.99 2.23
N ASN A 122 -8.89 -3.69 1.36
CA ASN A 122 -9.57 -4.67 0.51
C ASN A 122 -9.18 -4.51 -0.97
N GLY A 123 -8.33 -3.54 -1.29
CA GLY A 123 -7.84 -3.22 -2.62
C GLY A 123 -6.36 -3.54 -2.82
N TYR A 124 -5.67 -2.67 -3.50
CA TYR A 124 -4.29 -2.87 -3.92
C TYR A 124 -3.44 -1.65 -3.58
N ILE A 125 -2.34 -1.85 -2.84
CA ILE A 125 -1.37 -0.78 -2.53
C ILE A 125 -0.04 -1.16 -3.17
N ILE A 126 0.46 -0.33 -4.13
CA ILE A 126 1.52 -0.75 -5.03
C ILE A 126 2.61 0.31 -5.16
N GLY A 127 3.85 -0.11 -4.99
CA GLY A 127 5.03 0.68 -5.31
C GLY A 127 5.39 0.63 -6.80
N LYS A 128 6.11 1.64 -7.28
CA LYS A 128 6.65 1.69 -8.64
C LYS A 128 7.76 0.67 -8.85
N GLY A 129 7.73 -0.12 -9.90
CA GLY A 129 8.84 -0.97 -10.31
C GLY A 129 10.06 -0.18 -10.78
N GLY A 130 11.23 -0.70 -10.51
CA GLY A 130 12.51 -0.12 -10.94
C GLY A 130 12.72 -0.16 -12.45
N THR A 131 13.54 0.75 -12.96
CA THR A 131 13.95 0.77 -14.37
C THR A 131 15.05 -0.25 -14.64
N GLY A 132 15.05 -0.84 -15.80
CA GLY A 132 16.13 -1.73 -16.25
C GLY A 132 17.47 -1.00 -16.43
N GLY A 133 18.56 -1.73 -16.29
CA GLY A 133 19.90 -1.24 -16.53
C GLY A 133 20.13 -0.85 -18.00
N LEU A 134 20.98 0.17 -18.22
CA LEU A 134 21.39 0.58 -19.55
C LEU A 134 22.43 -0.39 -20.14
N PRO A 135 22.61 -0.43 -21.48
CA PRO A 135 23.61 -1.25 -22.12
C PRO A 135 25.02 -1.03 -21.56
N GLY A 136 25.78 -2.12 -21.44
CA GLY A 136 27.16 -2.05 -20.91
C GLY A 136 27.35 -2.70 -19.53
N GLY A 137 26.42 -3.56 -19.10
CA GLY A 137 26.56 -4.31 -17.84
C GLY A 137 26.09 -3.56 -16.60
N ASN A 138 25.22 -2.58 -16.77
CA ASN A 138 24.67 -1.79 -15.65
C ASN A 138 23.53 -2.53 -14.95
N ASN A 139 23.48 -2.43 -13.63
CA ASN A 139 22.37 -2.93 -12.83
C ASN A 139 21.10 -2.12 -13.07
N GLY A 140 19.95 -2.76 -12.98
CA GLY A 140 18.67 -2.07 -12.88
C GLY A 140 18.51 -1.33 -11.54
N SER A 141 17.59 -0.41 -11.48
CA SER A 141 17.28 0.34 -10.26
C SER A 141 16.36 -0.44 -9.32
N ALA A 142 16.41 -0.12 -8.04
CA ALA A 142 15.44 -0.66 -7.07
C ALA A 142 14.02 -0.18 -7.37
N GLY A 143 13.03 -0.99 -7.02
CA GLY A 143 11.63 -0.56 -6.99
C GLY A 143 11.32 0.31 -5.79
N GLY A 144 10.19 1.02 -5.85
CA GLY A 144 9.70 1.91 -4.80
C GLY A 144 8.83 1.20 -3.76
N PRO A 145 8.59 1.84 -2.63
CA PRO A 145 7.77 1.30 -1.56
C PRO A 145 6.26 1.30 -1.91
N ALA A 146 5.53 0.31 -1.39
CA ALA A 146 4.07 0.34 -1.43
C ALA A 146 3.52 1.34 -0.42
N ILE A 147 4.02 1.29 0.82
CA ILE A 147 3.58 2.16 1.92
C ILE A 147 4.80 2.90 2.48
N SER A 148 4.63 4.20 2.70
CA SER A 148 5.50 5.02 3.53
C SER A 148 4.74 5.40 4.79
N ASN A 149 5.13 4.85 5.94
CA ASN A 149 4.47 5.10 7.20
C ASN A 149 5.41 5.85 8.16
N SER A 150 4.99 7.04 8.59
CA SER A 150 5.65 7.84 9.61
C SER A 150 4.89 7.87 10.94
N ALA A 151 3.71 7.22 11.01
CA ALA A 151 2.88 7.15 12.21
C ALA A 151 3.23 5.92 13.06
N THR A 152 3.04 6.03 14.37
CA THR A 152 3.14 4.93 15.33
C THR A 152 1.74 4.44 15.73
N GLY A 153 1.63 3.18 16.21
CA GLY A 153 0.36 2.65 16.67
C GLY A 153 -0.70 2.45 15.58
N VAL A 154 -0.29 2.37 14.32
CA VAL A 154 -1.19 2.08 13.19
C VAL A 154 -1.59 0.61 13.21
N VAL A 155 -2.89 0.35 13.17
CA VAL A 155 -3.44 -0.99 12.96
C VAL A 155 -3.77 -1.16 11.48
N LEU A 156 -3.05 -2.06 10.80
CA LEU A 156 -3.26 -2.36 9.38
C LEU A 156 -3.74 -3.81 9.21
N THR A 157 -4.91 -3.96 8.61
CA THR A 157 -5.45 -5.26 8.21
C THR A 157 -5.45 -5.37 6.69
N ASN A 158 -4.81 -6.39 6.15
CA ASN A 158 -4.88 -6.74 4.73
C ASN A 158 -5.87 -7.88 4.53
N ALA A 159 -6.98 -7.61 3.87
CA ALA A 159 -8.04 -8.60 3.67
C ALA A 159 -7.62 -9.70 2.68
N SER A 160 -8.29 -10.83 2.72
CA SER A 160 -8.09 -11.90 1.74
C SER A 160 -8.37 -11.40 0.33
N GLY A 161 -7.43 -11.61 -0.59
CA GLY A 161 -7.51 -11.14 -1.97
C GLY A 161 -7.05 -9.70 -2.19
N ALA A 162 -6.71 -8.96 -1.12
CA ALA A 162 -6.07 -7.65 -1.21
C ALA A 162 -4.53 -7.79 -1.26
N PHE A 163 -3.86 -6.84 -1.90
CA PHE A 163 -2.41 -6.88 -2.06
C PHE A 163 -1.73 -5.60 -1.58
N ILE A 164 -0.59 -5.78 -0.90
CA ILE A 164 0.37 -4.72 -0.59
C ILE A 164 1.71 -5.18 -1.18
N ALA A 165 2.17 -4.50 -2.23
CA ALA A 165 3.35 -4.91 -2.96
C ALA A 165 4.29 -3.72 -3.24
N GLY A 166 5.51 -3.78 -2.77
CA GLY A 166 6.59 -2.90 -3.23
C GLY A 166 6.87 -3.14 -4.72
N GLY A 167 7.40 -2.14 -5.40
CA GLY A 167 7.83 -2.32 -6.77
C GLY A 167 9.00 -3.30 -6.88
N GLY A 168 8.97 -4.20 -7.84
CA GLY A 168 10.09 -5.06 -8.14
C GLY A 168 11.30 -4.27 -8.70
N GLY A 169 12.51 -4.72 -8.44
CA GLY A 169 13.70 -4.14 -9.05
C GLY A 169 13.71 -4.27 -10.58
N GLY A 170 14.34 -3.34 -11.27
CA GLY A 170 14.59 -3.47 -12.70
C GLY A 170 15.64 -4.55 -13.01
N GLY A 171 15.52 -5.21 -14.15
CA GLY A 171 16.53 -6.18 -14.60
C GLY A 171 17.86 -5.53 -14.94
N ALA A 172 18.95 -6.24 -14.70
CA ALA A 172 20.29 -5.81 -15.16
C ALA A 172 20.41 -5.97 -16.69
N SER A 173 21.23 -5.11 -17.31
CA SER A 173 21.56 -5.23 -18.74
C SER A 173 22.83 -6.07 -18.91
N ALA A 174 22.79 -7.06 -19.78
CA ALA A 174 23.97 -7.73 -20.30
C ALA A 174 24.40 -7.13 -21.64
N ARG A 175 25.60 -7.45 -22.11
CA ARG A 175 26.11 -6.99 -23.41
C ARG A 175 25.24 -7.42 -24.57
N PHE A 176 24.63 -8.63 -24.47
CA PHE A 176 23.87 -9.27 -25.53
C PHE A 176 22.48 -9.76 -25.11
N GLY A 177 22.05 -9.55 -23.88
CA GLY A 177 20.72 -10.00 -23.42
C GLY A 177 20.04 -8.99 -22.53
N GLY A 178 18.72 -8.98 -22.61
CA GLY A 178 17.86 -8.16 -21.75
C GLY A 178 17.38 -8.93 -20.54
N GLY A 179 17.44 -8.34 -19.36
CA GLY A 179 16.80 -8.89 -18.15
C GLY A 179 15.29 -8.74 -18.18
N GLY A 180 14.57 -9.57 -17.39
CA GLY A 180 13.11 -9.46 -17.23
C GLY A 180 12.72 -8.28 -16.36
N GLY A 181 11.49 -7.80 -16.53
CA GLY A 181 10.92 -6.71 -15.73
C GLY A 181 10.43 -7.15 -14.35
N GLY A 182 10.47 -6.23 -13.38
CA GLY A 182 9.96 -6.44 -12.03
C GLY A 182 8.46 -6.17 -11.88
N ALA A 183 7.85 -6.64 -10.79
CA ALA A 183 6.47 -6.32 -10.43
C ALA A 183 6.26 -4.80 -10.27
N GLY A 184 5.01 -4.35 -10.38
CA GLY A 184 4.69 -2.92 -10.31
C GLY A 184 5.13 -2.10 -11.52
N GLY A 185 5.27 -2.74 -12.70
CA GLY A 185 5.64 -2.08 -13.95
C GLY A 185 7.14 -1.79 -14.09
N GLY A 186 8.01 -2.48 -13.34
CA GLY A 186 9.46 -2.41 -13.51
C GLY A 186 9.86 -2.95 -14.90
N THR A 187 10.85 -2.32 -15.56
CA THR A 187 11.31 -2.75 -16.88
C THR A 187 12.57 -3.60 -16.80
N GLY A 188 12.73 -4.53 -17.73
CA GLY A 188 13.98 -5.25 -17.91
C GLY A 188 15.05 -4.35 -18.52
N GLY A 189 16.31 -4.61 -18.17
CA GLY A 189 17.46 -3.98 -18.81
C GLY A 189 17.73 -4.59 -20.17
N GLY A 190 18.22 -3.81 -21.10
CA GLY A 190 18.53 -4.26 -22.44
C GLY A 190 18.99 -3.12 -23.35
N ASN A 191 19.24 -3.45 -24.61
CA ASN A 191 19.61 -2.50 -25.65
C ASN A 191 18.62 -2.59 -26.84
N SER A 192 18.82 -1.79 -27.88
CA SER A 192 17.96 -1.75 -29.07
C SER A 192 17.82 -3.09 -29.78
N ASN A 193 18.83 -3.96 -29.70
CA ASN A 193 18.86 -5.27 -30.38
C ASN A 193 18.39 -6.42 -29.48
N ALA A 194 18.44 -6.21 -28.15
CA ALA A 194 18.00 -7.16 -27.15
C ALA A 194 17.25 -6.43 -26.03
N PRO A 195 16.03 -5.94 -26.29
CA PRO A 195 15.25 -5.20 -25.30
C PRO A 195 14.86 -6.10 -24.12
N GLY A 196 14.86 -5.49 -22.95
CA GLY A 196 14.36 -6.10 -21.73
C GLY A 196 12.84 -6.32 -21.75
N GLY A 197 12.38 -7.27 -20.97
CA GLY A 197 10.96 -7.57 -20.82
C GLY A 197 10.19 -6.47 -20.10
N ALA A 198 8.89 -6.39 -20.33
CA ALA A 198 7.99 -5.50 -19.58
C ALA A 198 7.71 -6.06 -18.18
N GLY A 199 7.48 -5.17 -17.22
CA GLY A 199 7.06 -5.54 -15.87
C GLY A 199 5.68 -6.16 -15.84
N GLY A 200 5.46 -7.07 -14.90
CA GLY A 200 4.17 -7.72 -14.69
C GLY A 200 3.17 -6.82 -14.01
N ALA A 201 1.90 -7.01 -14.33
CA ALA A 201 0.79 -6.48 -13.55
C ALA A 201 0.73 -7.18 -12.17
N ILE A 202 -0.16 -6.70 -11.29
CA ILE A 202 -0.38 -7.31 -9.97
C ILE A 202 -0.79 -8.77 -10.14
N GLY A 203 -0.13 -9.66 -9.43
CA GLY A 203 -0.42 -11.10 -9.49
C GLY A 203 -0.02 -11.77 -10.80
N ALA A 204 0.58 -11.06 -11.74
CA ALA A 204 1.05 -11.60 -13.03
C ALA A 204 2.56 -11.46 -13.18
N ALA A 205 3.17 -12.44 -13.81
CA ALA A 205 4.57 -12.36 -14.21
C ALA A 205 4.77 -11.29 -15.30
N GLY A 206 5.91 -10.60 -15.28
CA GLY A 206 6.35 -9.77 -16.39
C GLY A 206 6.78 -10.65 -17.60
N SER A 207 6.95 -10.01 -18.73
CA SER A 207 7.46 -10.69 -19.94
C SER A 207 8.97 -10.88 -19.87
N ASP A 208 9.42 -11.90 -20.55
CA ASP A 208 10.84 -12.19 -20.74
C ASP A 208 11.50 -11.11 -21.64
N GLY A 209 12.77 -10.84 -21.42
CA GLY A 209 13.57 -10.06 -22.37
C GLY A 209 13.87 -10.87 -23.62
N THR A 210 14.25 -10.19 -24.71
CA THR A 210 14.64 -10.81 -25.96
C THR A 210 16.14 -11.05 -26.06
N SER A 211 16.53 -12.05 -26.84
CA SER A 211 17.91 -12.36 -27.15
C SER A 211 18.38 -11.72 -28.46
N TYR A 212 19.65 -11.40 -28.56
CA TYR A 212 20.29 -11.02 -29.83
C TYR A 212 20.51 -12.28 -30.70
N SER A 213 20.30 -12.14 -32.00
CA SER A 213 20.35 -13.22 -33.01
C SER A 213 21.67 -14.02 -33.01
N PRO A 214 21.65 -15.34 -33.42
CA PRO A 214 22.71 -16.32 -33.16
C PRO A 214 24.10 -15.90 -33.61
N PRO A 215 25.21 -16.40 -32.97
CA PRO A 215 25.24 -17.69 -32.25
C PRO A 215 25.13 -17.59 -30.71
N HIS A 216 24.73 -16.44 -30.14
CA HIS A 216 24.72 -16.24 -28.70
C HIS A 216 23.34 -16.60 -28.11
N SER A 217 23.31 -17.59 -27.21
CA SER A 217 22.11 -17.93 -26.44
C SER A 217 21.96 -16.82 -25.38
N ALA A 218 20.98 -15.94 -25.53
CA ALA A 218 20.69 -14.96 -24.50
C ALA A 218 20.01 -15.59 -23.31
N ALA A 219 20.42 -15.20 -22.15
CA ALA A 219 19.74 -15.51 -20.92
C ALA A 219 18.38 -14.79 -20.88
N VAL A 220 17.33 -15.55 -20.84
CA VAL A 220 15.97 -15.05 -20.73
C VAL A 220 15.71 -14.73 -19.28
N GLY A 221 15.70 -13.43 -18.92
CA GLY A 221 15.29 -12.99 -17.59
C GLY A 221 13.78 -13.18 -17.46
N LYS A 222 13.31 -13.95 -16.47
CA LYS A 222 11.88 -14.12 -16.20
C LYS A 222 11.33 -12.91 -15.46
N GLY A 223 10.15 -12.51 -15.86
CA GLY A 223 9.43 -11.42 -15.21
C GLY A 223 8.99 -11.76 -13.80
N GLY A 224 9.01 -10.76 -12.93
CA GLY A 224 8.78 -10.93 -11.50
C GLY A 224 7.35 -11.19 -11.10
N GLY A 225 7.19 -12.11 -10.27
CA GLY A 225 6.16 -12.51 -9.34
C GLY A 225 6.76 -13.33 -8.22
N ALA A 226 7.61 -14.27 -8.48
CA ALA A 226 8.59 -14.84 -7.57
C ALA A 226 9.97 -14.47 -8.11
N GLY A 227 10.97 -14.23 -7.25
CA GLY A 227 12.30 -13.81 -7.65
C GLY A 227 12.80 -14.60 -8.87
N GLY A 228 13.00 -13.92 -9.99
CA GLY A 228 13.51 -14.54 -11.20
C GLY A 228 14.92 -15.04 -10.97
N SER A 229 15.19 -16.30 -11.28
CA SER A 229 16.55 -16.79 -11.32
C SER A 229 17.33 -16.08 -12.44
N GLY A 230 18.56 -15.64 -12.15
CA GLY A 230 19.45 -15.10 -13.15
C GLY A 230 19.64 -16.10 -14.29
N GLY A 231 19.68 -15.59 -15.51
CA GLY A 231 20.04 -16.42 -16.64
C GLY A 231 21.50 -16.87 -16.53
N SER A 232 21.80 -18.07 -16.99
CA SER A 232 23.16 -18.55 -17.18
C SER A 232 23.62 -18.24 -18.59
N ASP A 233 24.86 -17.77 -18.72
CA ASP A 233 25.55 -17.72 -19.99
C ASP A 233 26.20 -19.09 -20.24
N ASP A 234 25.96 -19.67 -21.42
CA ASP A 234 26.48 -20.95 -21.84
C ASP A 234 27.49 -20.76 -22.97
N ASP A 235 28.29 -19.69 -22.90
CA ASP A 235 29.28 -19.39 -23.91
C ASP A 235 30.65 -19.98 -23.53
N SER A 236 31.06 -21.02 -24.31
CA SER A 236 32.40 -21.62 -24.31
C SER A 236 33.46 -20.76 -25.02
N GLY A 237 33.15 -19.54 -25.41
CA GLY A 237 34.05 -18.56 -26.02
C GLY A 237 34.48 -17.49 -25.02
N SER A 238 35.69 -16.99 -25.15
CA SER A 238 36.42 -16.10 -24.21
C SER A 238 35.83 -14.69 -23.95
N ASP A 239 34.51 -14.51 -24.12
CA ASP A 239 33.78 -13.26 -23.80
C ASP A 239 32.92 -13.50 -22.56
N THR A 240 33.31 -12.90 -21.45
CA THR A 240 32.58 -12.96 -20.18
C THR A 240 31.25 -12.24 -20.31
N GLY A 241 30.19 -12.98 -20.69
CA GLY A 241 28.83 -12.49 -20.69
C GLY A 241 28.28 -12.43 -19.26
N TYR A 242 27.90 -11.28 -18.79
CA TYR A 242 27.18 -11.13 -17.52
C TYR A 242 25.69 -11.16 -17.78
N THR A 243 25.00 -12.12 -17.17
CA THR A 243 23.54 -12.24 -17.26
C THR A 243 22.91 -11.65 -16.02
N GLY A 244 22.04 -10.66 -16.20
CA GLY A 244 21.29 -10.06 -15.12
C GLY A 244 19.98 -10.78 -14.87
N GLY A 245 19.73 -11.23 -13.65
CA GLY A 245 18.44 -11.72 -13.21
C GLY A 245 17.46 -10.59 -12.95
N GLY A 246 16.19 -10.78 -13.30
CA GLY A 246 15.11 -9.88 -12.89
C GLY A 246 14.86 -9.98 -11.38
N GLY A 247 14.80 -8.85 -10.69
CA GLY A 247 14.37 -8.78 -9.30
C GLY A 247 12.86 -9.02 -9.19
N GLY A 248 12.44 -10.05 -8.48
CA GLY A 248 11.04 -10.26 -8.13
C GLY A 248 10.66 -9.43 -6.92
N GLY A 249 9.52 -8.74 -6.98
CA GLY A 249 8.87 -8.22 -5.79
C GLY A 249 8.16 -9.35 -5.05
N SER A 250 8.32 -9.43 -3.75
CA SER A 250 7.55 -10.35 -2.92
C SER A 250 6.15 -9.81 -2.70
N ILE A 251 5.14 -10.64 -2.94
CA ILE A 251 3.76 -10.39 -2.51
C ILE A 251 3.61 -11.13 -1.19
N LEU A 252 3.40 -10.43 -0.09
CA LEU A 252 3.03 -10.98 1.21
C LEU A 252 1.52 -10.98 1.34
#